data_288f723d13d4abb33c054e99311d1950
#
_entry.id   288f723d13d4abb33c054e99311d1950
#
_cell.length_a   1.000
_cell.length_b   1.000
_cell.length_c   1.000
_cell.angle_alpha   90.00
_cell.angle_beta   90.00
_cell.angle_gamma   90.00
#
_symmetry.space_group_name_H-M   'P 1'
#
loop_
_entity.id
_entity.type
_entity.pdbx_description
1 polymer ?
#
loop_
_entity_poly.entity_id
_entity_poly.type
_entity_poly.pdbx_seq_one_letter_code
_entity_poly.pdbx_strand_id
1 'polypeptide(L)'
;MTLGGLVTHTTAPFRAEYDTVVVGAGPAGLMAALKAAARGPVLVLEAASLPRNKSCGGMLNEYAQEFLAEIAPVPPSMVRAPEHVNFRYVDWDRSIRKPTSLRFLNVDRREFDDWLVSLLPANVDVVGSSPVRGFTQDREGVTLTVRVDGTEHAVRCNNLVGADGARSTVRRTLGEGSVSTYVTLQDFCKLEGELEPYFDCIYMRDIGDSYAYSYIVPKGEWGLVGSVYYPKTSRPHEKQDQTMRIIRSALPQLGETVKREASVALHVRSASDIVPGRGRVLLVGEAGGFMSPTSGEGISYAMNSGAAAGAAIASSAPDDALAAYSSGVDHIASNIRRKLRWLPFMESAWGKYLAGFVPTPIVSKVTEGL
;
A
#
# COMPACT_ATOMS: atom_id res chain seq x y z
N MET A 1 -22.77 19.70 -48.07
CA MET A 1 -23.23 19.90 -46.66
C MET A 1 -22.29 19.12 -45.76
N THR A 2 -21.31 19.81 -45.22
CA THR A 2 -20.30 19.26 -44.27
C THR A 2 -20.92 19.35 -42.89
N LEU A 3 -21.18 18.21 -42.26
CA LEU A 3 -21.56 18.11 -40.87
C LEU A 3 -20.34 18.41 -40.02
N GLY A 4 -20.24 19.63 -39.51
CA GLY A 4 -19.31 19.98 -38.49
C GLY A 4 -19.70 19.29 -37.20
N GLY A 5 -18.92 18.25 -36.80
CA GLY A 5 -19.05 17.63 -35.52
C GLY A 5 -18.72 18.66 -34.42
N LEU A 6 -19.70 18.95 -33.57
CA LEU A 6 -19.50 19.66 -32.32
C LEU A 6 -18.53 18.83 -31.46
N VAL A 7 -17.27 19.25 -31.39
CA VAL A 7 -16.33 18.80 -30.35
C VAL A 7 -16.84 19.38 -29.06
N THR A 8 -17.59 18.60 -28.29
CA THR A 8 -17.90 18.95 -26.91
C THR A 8 -16.59 18.92 -26.12
N HIS A 9 -15.99 20.07 -25.88
CA HIS A 9 -14.90 20.22 -24.90
C HIS A 9 -15.50 19.94 -23.52
N THR A 10 -15.39 18.73 -23.03
CA THR A 10 -15.61 18.42 -21.62
C THR A 10 -14.59 19.22 -20.82
N THR A 11 -15.03 20.16 -20.01
CA THR A 11 -14.16 20.90 -19.10
C THR A 11 -13.60 19.91 -18.06
N ALA A 12 -12.29 20.02 -17.76
CA ALA A 12 -11.68 19.21 -16.71
C ALA A 12 -12.42 19.42 -15.37
N PRO A 13 -12.63 18.37 -14.56
CA PRO A 13 -13.27 18.50 -13.24
C PRO A 13 -12.34 19.11 -12.18
N PHE A 14 -11.24 19.74 -12.59
CA PHE A 14 -10.22 20.35 -11.74
C PHE A 14 -9.65 21.63 -12.40
N ARG A 15 -8.95 22.45 -11.62
CA ARG A 15 -8.28 23.67 -12.08
C ARG A 15 -7.07 23.34 -12.95
N ALA A 16 -6.65 24.29 -13.77
CA ALA A 16 -5.45 24.14 -14.60
C ALA A 16 -4.13 24.14 -13.79
N GLU A 17 -4.15 24.77 -12.59
CA GLU A 17 -2.96 24.97 -11.75
C GLU A 17 -3.24 24.70 -10.28
N TYR A 18 -2.26 24.11 -9.60
CA TYR A 18 -2.22 23.85 -8.17
C TYR A 18 -0.81 24.08 -7.59
N ASP A 19 -0.70 24.28 -6.29
CA ASP A 19 0.62 24.23 -5.65
C ASP A 19 1.20 22.83 -5.67
N THR A 20 0.36 21.84 -5.41
CA THR A 20 0.77 20.43 -5.37
C THR A 20 -0.23 19.55 -6.10
N VAL A 21 0.27 18.61 -6.90
CA VAL A 21 -0.53 17.51 -7.42
C VAL A 21 -0.03 16.19 -6.79
N VAL A 22 -0.95 15.38 -6.31
CA VAL A 22 -0.70 14.05 -5.73
C VAL A 22 -1.33 13.00 -6.64
N VAL A 23 -0.56 12.01 -7.08
CA VAL A 23 -1.05 10.92 -7.92
C VAL A 23 -1.20 9.67 -7.06
N GLY A 24 -2.44 9.28 -6.81
CA GLY A 24 -2.87 8.15 -5.98
C GLY A 24 -3.52 8.58 -4.67
N ALA A 25 -4.78 8.17 -4.45
CA ALA A 25 -5.57 8.41 -3.25
C ALA A 25 -5.45 7.24 -2.24
N GLY A 26 -4.27 6.67 -2.08
CA GLY A 26 -3.95 5.73 -1.00
C GLY A 26 -3.43 6.45 0.25
N PRO A 27 -3.16 5.72 1.35
CA PRO A 27 -2.70 6.33 2.60
C PRO A 27 -1.50 7.27 2.44
N ALA A 28 -0.54 6.94 1.57
CA ALA A 28 0.61 7.79 1.31
C ALA A 28 0.21 9.13 0.66
N GLY A 29 -0.62 9.07 -0.39
CA GLY A 29 -1.04 10.27 -1.11
C GLY A 29 -1.95 11.16 -0.28
N LEU A 30 -2.88 10.57 0.48
CA LEU A 30 -3.80 11.34 1.32
C LEU A 30 -3.07 12.04 2.48
N MET A 31 -2.05 11.39 3.08
CA MET A 31 -1.22 12.04 4.10
C MET A 31 -0.32 13.13 3.50
N ALA A 32 0.19 12.93 2.29
CA ALA A 32 0.93 13.98 1.58
C ALA A 32 0.03 15.18 1.27
N ALA A 33 -1.18 14.95 0.75
CA ALA A 33 -2.15 16.00 0.46
C ALA A 33 -2.56 16.77 1.72
N LEU A 34 -2.87 16.06 2.81
CA LEU A 34 -3.26 16.65 4.10
C LEU A 34 -2.19 17.64 4.61
N LYS A 35 -0.92 17.28 4.55
CA LYS A 35 0.17 18.13 5.05
C LYS A 35 0.55 19.21 4.03
N ALA A 36 0.56 18.93 2.72
CA ALA A 36 0.89 19.90 1.68
C ALA A 36 -0.15 21.03 1.56
N ALA A 37 -1.40 20.76 1.94
CA ALA A 37 -2.49 21.74 1.93
C ALA A 37 -2.23 23.00 2.76
N ALA A 38 -1.30 22.94 3.72
CA ALA A 38 -0.87 24.11 4.48
C ALA A 38 -0.13 25.17 3.62
N ARG A 39 0.41 24.76 2.44
CA ARG A 39 1.06 25.68 1.51
C ARG A 39 0.06 26.36 0.56
N GLY A 40 -0.89 25.59 0.02
CA GLY A 40 -1.82 26.09 -1.00
C GLY A 40 -2.75 25.00 -1.53
N PRO A 41 -3.43 25.25 -2.67
CA PRO A 41 -4.33 24.27 -3.28
C PRO A 41 -3.64 22.99 -3.68
N VAL A 42 -4.27 21.84 -3.38
CA VAL A 42 -3.79 20.51 -3.72
C VAL A 42 -4.82 19.78 -4.59
N LEU A 43 -4.34 19.06 -5.60
CA LEU A 43 -5.15 18.12 -6.38
C LEU A 43 -4.68 16.68 -6.11
N VAL A 44 -5.59 15.81 -5.72
CA VAL A 44 -5.36 14.36 -5.63
C VAL A 44 -6.05 13.67 -6.80
N LEU A 45 -5.28 12.95 -7.61
CA LEU A 45 -5.76 12.20 -8.77
C LEU A 45 -5.72 10.69 -8.48
N GLU A 46 -6.86 10.01 -8.55
CA GLU A 46 -6.95 8.55 -8.38
C GLU A 46 -7.38 7.90 -9.71
N ALA A 47 -6.64 6.87 -10.12
CA ALA A 47 -6.93 6.15 -11.35
C ALA A 47 -8.22 5.33 -11.30
N ALA A 48 -8.57 4.81 -10.12
CA ALA A 48 -9.81 4.09 -9.88
C ALA A 48 -10.96 5.04 -9.52
N SER A 49 -12.18 4.53 -9.58
CA SER A 49 -13.34 5.22 -8.98
C SER A 49 -13.20 5.27 -7.45
N LEU A 50 -13.74 6.32 -6.85
CA LEU A 50 -13.80 6.46 -5.38
C LEU A 50 -15.21 6.12 -4.87
N PRO A 51 -15.35 5.53 -3.68
CA PRO A 51 -14.29 4.98 -2.82
C PRO A 51 -13.63 3.77 -3.47
N ARG A 52 -12.29 3.79 -3.50
CA ARG A 52 -11.49 2.76 -4.16
C ARG A 52 -11.42 1.47 -3.35
N ASN A 53 -11.21 0.36 -4.02
CA ASN A 53 -10.91 -0.92 -3.39
C ASN A 53 -9.43 -1.29 -3.59
N LYS A 54 -8.76 -1.69 -2.50
CA LYS A 54 -7.38 -2.18 -2.51
C LYS A 54 -7.31 -3.47 -1.73
N SER A 55 -6.99 -4.56 -2.40
CA SER A 55 -6.69 -5.85 -1.79
C SER A 55 -5.61 -5.73 -0.73
N CYS A 56 -5.92 -6.01 0.53
CA CYS A 56 -5.03 -5.89 1.69
C CYS A 56 -5.65 -6.59 2.90
N GLY A 57 -4.82 -7.10 3.81
CA GLY A 57 -5.30 -7.62 5.11
C GLY A 57 -6.00 -6.59 5.99
N GLY A 58 -5.75 -5.29 5.78
CA GLY A 58 -6.36 -4.22 6.58
C GLY A 58 -5.91 -4.25 8.05
N MET A 59 -4.62 -4.50 8.26
CA MET A 59 -4.02 -4.56 9.59
C MET A 59 -3.25 -3.28 9.87
N LEU A 60 -3.67 -2.51 10.86
CA LEU A 60 -2.93 -1.34 11.34
C LEU A 60 -2.09 -1.74 12.54
N ASN A 61 -0.77 -1.68 12.41
CA ASN A 61 0.17 -1.90 13.52
C ASN A 61 0.15 -0.72 14.50
N GLU A 62 0.87 -0.85 15.62
CA GLU A 62 0.93 0.19 16.65
C GLU A 62 1.42 1.53 16.09
N TYR A 63 2.45 1.54 15.25
CA TYR A 63 2.96 2.76 14.61
C TYR A 63 1.92 3.47 13.73
N ALA A 64 1.12 2.69 12.99
CA ALA A 64 0.03 3.25 12.21
C ALA A 64 -1.07 3.84 13.10
N GLN A 65 -1.39 3.17 14.21
CA GLN A 65 -2.40 3.62 15.17
C GLN A 65 -1.93 4.89 15.90
N GLU A 66 -0.68 4.94 16.39
CA GLU A 66 -0.07 6.12 17.01
C GLU A 66 -0.07 7.31 16.06
N PHE A 67 0.37 7.12 14.82
CA PHE A 67 0.36 8.15 13.80
C PHE A 67 -1.05 8.71 13.56
N LEU A 68 -2.06 7.86 13.47
CA LEU A 68 -3.46 8.28 13.26
C LEU A 68 -4.03 8.99 14.48
N ALA A 69 -3.66 8.59 15.70
CA ALA A 69 -4.13 9.22 16.93
C ALA A 69 -3.72 10.71 17.02
N GLU A 70 -2.62 11.11 16.37
CA GLU A 70 -2.19 12.49 16.27
C GLU A 70 -3.03 13.32 15.27
N ILE A 71 -3.78 12.65 14.37
CA ILE A 71 -4.56 13.30 13.32
C ILE A 71 -6.04 13.32 13.67
N ALA A 72 -6.63 12.17 13.88
CA ALA A 72 -8.04 12.02 14.22
C ALA A 72 -8.31 10.62 14.80
N PRO A 73 -9.31 10.48 15.70
CA PRO A 73 -9.72 9.18 16.23
C PRO A 73 -10.28 8.30 15.11
N VAL A 74 -9.86 7.03 15.11
CA VAL A 74 -10.32 6.01 14.15
C VAL A 74 -11.81 5.73 14.37
N PRO A 75 -12.69 5.90 13.36
CA PRO A 75 -14.11 5.62 13.50
C PRO A 75 -14.39 4.12 13.73
N PRO A 76 -15.28 3.78 14.69
CA PRO A 76 -15.67 2.38 14.92
C PRO A 76 -16.29 1.70 13.69
N SER A 77 -16.90 2.45 12.78
CA SER A 77 -17.55 1.92 11.57
C SER A 77 -16.60 1.14 10.66
N MET A 78 -15.34 1.55 10.58
CA MET A 78 -14.34 0.86 9.75
C MET A 78 -13.64 -0.31 10.45
N VAL A 79 -13.86 -0.48 11.76
CA VAL A 79 -13.26 -1.58 12.54
C VAL A 79 -14.07 -2.85 12.33
N ARG A 80 -13.41 -3.98 12.14
CA ARG A 80 -14.04 -5.30 11.96
C ARG A 80 -13.80 -6.18 13.18
N ALA A 81 -14.80 -7.01 13.49
CA ALA A 81 -14.68 -7.99 14.56
C ALA A 81 -13.75 -9.17 14.14
N PRO A 82 -12.86 -9.65 15.02
CA PRO A 82 -12.50 -9.01 16.28
C PRO A 82 -11.75 -7.70 16.04
N GLU A 83 -11.98 -6.69 16.89
CA GLU A 83 -11.37 -5.36 16.77
C GLU A 83 -9.85 -5.41 16.68
N HIS A 84 -9.25 -6.28 17.48
CA HIS A 84 -7.82 -6.49 17.48
C HIS A 84 -7.49 -7.95 17.21
N VAL A 85 -6.42 -8.14 16.43
CA VAL A 85 -5.82 -9.45 16.18
C VAL A 85 -4.35 -9.45 16.51
N ASN A 86 -3.84 -10.55 17.06
CA ASN A 86 -2.43 -10.71 17.33
C ASN A 86 -1.75 -11.43 16.15
N PHE A 87 -0.50 -11.11 15.88
CA PHE A 87 0.26 -11.84 14.88
C PHE A 87 0.65 -13.22 15.39
N ARG A 88 0.41 -14.25 14.55
CA ARG A 88 0.83 -15.62 14.82
C ARG A 88 1.55 -16.20 13.60
N TYR A 89 2.80 -16.61 13.80
CA TYR A 89 3.52 -17.39 12.79
C TYR A 89 3.04 -18.85 12.81
N VAL A 90 2.77 -19.41 11.63
CA VAL A 90 2.30 -20.79 11.47
C VAL A 90 3.18 -21.52 10.45
N ASP A 91 3.91 -22.53 10.91
CA ASP A 91 4.49 -23.54 10.04
C ASP A 91 3.46 -24.67 9.91
N TRP A 92 2.81 -24.72 8.76
CA TRP A 92 1.68 -25.62 8.54
C TRP A 92 2.10 -27.08 8.57
N ASP A 93 3.19 -27.41 7.87
CA ASP A 93 3.65 -28.80 7.71
C ASP A 93 4.14 -29.42 9.02
N ARG A 94 4.62 -28.61 9.95
CA ARG A 94 5.10 -29.06 11.26
C ARG A 94 4.10 -28.80 12.40
N SER A 95 2.94 -28.26 12.08
CA SER A 95 1.93 -27.88 13.08
C SER A 95 2.45 -26.95 14.18
N ILE A 96 3.45 -26.09 13.85
CA ILE A 96 4.01 -25.12 14.79
C ILE A 96 3.19 -23.84 14.70
N ARG A 97 2.70 -23.37 15.84
CA ARG A 97 1.98 -22.10 15.98
C ARG A 97 2.68 -21.24 17.02
N LYS A 98 3.13 -20.04 16.63
CA LYS A 98 3.85 -19.12 17.49
C LYS A 98 3.13 -17.76 17.56
N PRO A 99 2.34 -17.52 18.59
CA PRO A 99 1.79 -16.19 18.84
C PRO A 99 2.92 -15.23 19.23
N THR A 100 2.76 -13.96 18.84
CA THR A 100 3.65 -12.87 19.20
C THR A 100 2.91 -11.79 19.99
N SER A 101 3.61 -10.80 20.51
CA SER A 101 3.01 -9.63 21.14
C SER A 101 2.52 -8.58 20.15
N LEU A 102 2.82 -8.73 18.86
CA LEU A 102 2.37 -7.77 17.84
C LEU A 102 0.85 -7.78 17.73
N ARG A 103 0.27 -6.61 17.92
CA ARG A 103 -1.18 -6.41 17.92
C ARG A 103 -1.56 -5.44 16.80
N PHE A 104 -2.61 -5.78 16.08
CA PHE A 104 -3.11 -4.98 14.97
C PHE A 104 -4.56 -4.57 15.22
N LEU A 105 -4.92 -3.35 14.87
CA LEU A 105 -6.30 -2.94 14.71
C LEU A 105 -6.80 -3.47 13.36
N ASN A 106 -7.94 -4.14 13.40
CA ASN A 106 -8.53 -4.85 12.26
C ASN A 106 -9.54 -3.96 11.52
N VAL A 107 -9.13 -3.39 10.37
CA VAL A 107 -9.97 -2.43 9.64
C VAL A 107 -10.35 -2.91 8.25
N ASP A 108 -11.49 -2.42 7.76
CA ASP A 108 -11.84 -2.49 6.35
C ASP A 108 -11.03 -1.45 5.55
N ARG A 109 -10.34 -1.89 4.50
CA ARG A 109 -9.45 -1.01 3.72
C ARG A 109 -10.20 0.01 2.88
N ARG A 110 -11.38 -0.33 2.36
CA ARG A 110 -12.17 0.61 1.58
C ARG A 110 -12.68 1.75 2.46
N GLU A 111 -13.22 1.41 3.62
CA GLU A 111 -13.71 2.39 4.59
C GLU A 111 -12.57 3.20 5.21
N PHE A 112 -11.42 2.57 5.46
CA PHE A 112 -10.22 3.25 5.92
C PHE A 112 -9.72 4.30 4.93
N ASP A 113 -9.56 3.92 3.65
CA ASP A 113 -9.08 4.85 2.63
C ASP A 113 -10.10 5.99 2.40
N ASP A 114 -11.41 5.71 2.47
CA ASP A 114 -12.49 6.71 2.34
C ASP A 114 -12.52 7.67 3.54
N TRP A 115 -12.33 7.15 4.74
CA TRP A 115 -12.19 7.99 5.94
C TRP A 115 -10.98 8.93 5.83
N LEU A 116 -9.84 8.47 5.34
CA LEU A 116 -8.68 9.33 5.12
C LEU A 116 -8.98 10.46 4.13
N VAL A 117 -9.81 10.23 3.11
CA VAL A 117 -10.30 11.30 2.21
C VAL A 117 -11.11 12.32 2.98
N SER A 118 -11.95 11.90 3.92
CA SER A 118 -12.79 12.82 4.72
C SER A 118 -12.00 13.74 5.66
N LEU A 119 -10.74 13.43 5.93
CA LEU A 119 -9.85 14.27 6.76
C LEU A 119 -9.21 15.42 5.99
N LEU A 120 -9.35 15.46 4.68
CA LEU A 120 -8.71 16.48 3.85
C LEU A 120 -9.41 17.83 4.00
N PRO A 121 -8.65 18.94 4.05
CA PRO A 121 -9.22 20.27 4.15
C PRO A 121 -9.85 20.73 2.82
N ALA A 122 -10.67 21.78 2.88
CA ALA A 122 -11.47 22.26 1.74
C ALA A 122 -10.66 22.76 0.53
N ASN A 123 -9.37 23.02 0.69
CA ASN A 123 -8.47 23.41 -0.42
C ASN A 123 -7.79 22.21 -1.10
N VAL A 124 -8.25 20.99 -0.81
CA VAL A 124 -7.81 19.76 -1.50
C VAL A 124 -8.94 19.25 -2.39
N ASP A 125 -8.74 19.27 -3.69
CA ASP A 125 -9.62 18.65 -4.67
C ASP A 125 -9.24 17.17 -4.83
N VAL A 126 -10.21 16.26 -4.78
CA VAL A 126 -9.98 14.81 -4.97
C VAL A 126 -10.80 14.32 -6.16
N VAL A 127 -10.13 13.77 -7.17
CA VAL A 127 -10.78 13.33 -8.41
C VAL A 127 -10.44 11.86 -8.70
N GLY A 128 -11.47 11.01 -8.66
CA GLY A 128 -11.39 9.60 -9.06
C GLY A 128 -11.52 9.41 -10.56
N SER A 129 -11.30 8.18 -11.04
CA SER A 129 -11.36 7.80 -12.47
C SER A 129 -10.48 8.68 -13.37
N SER A 130 -9.38 9.18 -12.83
CA SER A 130 -8.49 10.16 -13.46
C SER A 130 -7.04 9.67 -13.55
N PRO A 131 -6.75 8.63 -14.35
CA PRO A 131 -5.41 8.08 -14.48
C PRO A 131 -4.45 9.09 -15.12
N VAL A 132 -3.30 9.30 -14.47
CA VAL A 132 -2.18 10.06 -15.00
C VAL A 132 -1.44 9.23 -16.04
N ARG A 133 -1.16 9.83 -17.20
CA ARG A 133 -0.46 9.19 -18.32
C ARG A 133 1.04 9.44 -18.30
N GLY A 134 1.44 10.59 -17.77
CA GLY A 134 2.83 11.01 -17.64
C GLY A 134 2.91 12.47 -17.22
N PHE A 135 4.13 12.96 -17.16
CA PHE A 135 4.40 14.36 -16.86
C PHE A 135 5.71 14.82 -17.51
N THR A 136 5.88 16.12 -17.59
CA THR A 136 7.15 16.79 -17.87
C THR A 136 7.47 17.74 -16.71
N GLN A 137 8.76 17.98 -16.44
CA GLN A 137 9.19 18.98 -15.46
C GLN A 137 10.19 19.95 -16.09
N ASP A 138 10.07 21.21 -15.71
CA ASP A 138 10.97 22.28 -16.07
C ASP A 138 11.39 23.11 -14.84
N ARG A 139 12.06 24.26 -15.05
CA ARG A 139 12.49 25.13 -13.94
C ARG A 139 11.33 25.79 -13.19
N GLU A 140 10.16 25.87 -13.78
CA GLU A 140 9.00 26.58 -13.23
C GLU A 140 7.99 25.63 -12.55
N GLY A 141 8.02 24.31 -12.88
CA GLY A 141 7.10 23.36 -12.28
C GLY A 141 7.01 22.03 -13.01
N VAL A 142 5.90 21.34 -12.75
CA VAL A 142 5.58 20.04 -13.34
C VAL A 142 4.24 20.13 -14.06
N THR A 143 4.17 19.64 -15.30
CA THR A 143 2.93 19.55 -16.07
C THR A 143 2.57 18.09 -16.30
N LEU A 144 1.39 17.70 -15.80
CA LEU A 144 0.87 16.33 -15.93
C LEU A 144 -0.12 16.24 -17.09
N THR A 145 -0.16 15.06 -17.73
CA THR A 145 -1.24 14.65 -18.62
C THR A 145 -2.17 13.69 -17.88
N VAL A 146 -3.42 14.08 -17.72
CA VAL A 146 -4.47 13.35 -16.99
C VAL A 146 -5.58 12.98 -17.95
N ARG A 147 -6.05 11.74 -17.92
CA ARG A 147 -7.20 11.30 -18.72
C ARG A 147 -8.47 11.29 -17.88
N VAL A 148 -9.48 12.04 -18.30
CA VAL A 148 -10.81 12.07 -17.67
C VAL A 148 -11.86 11.85 -18.77
N ASP A 149 -12.76 10.90 -18.56
CA ASP A 149 -13.83 10.55 -19.50
C ASP A 149 -13.36 10.38 -20.97
N GLY A 150 -12.18 9.76 -21.12
CA GLY A 150 -11.57 9.51 -22.42
C GLY A 150 -10.78 10.68 -23.01
N THR A 151 -10.88 11.88 -22.45
CA THR A 151 -10.20 13.10 -22.91
C THR A 151 -8.93 13.36 -22.08
N GLU A 152 -7.88 13.83 -22.72
CA GLU A 152 -6.65 14.24 -22.03
C GLU A 152 -6.69 15.72 -21.66
N HIS A 153 -6.33 16.00 -20.41
CA HIS A 153 -6.24 17.33 -19.83
C HIS A 153 -4.85 17.55 -19.26
N ALA A 154 -4.36 18.79 -19.34
CA ALA A 154 -3.13 19.19 -18.70
C ALA A 154 -3.43 19.85 -17.34
N VAL A 155 -2.59 19.58 -16.33
CA VAL A 155 -2.59 20.29 -15.07
C VAL A 155 -1.15 20.59 -14.66
N ARG A 156 -0.91 21.82 -14.20
CA ARG A 156 0.41 22.30 -13.76
C ARG A 156 0.48 22.38 -12.24
N CYS A 157 1.66 22.12 -11.68
CA CYS A 157 1.92 22.28 -10.25
C CYS A 157 3.37 22.66 -9.96
N ASN A 158 3.61 23.20 -8.77
CA ASN A 158 4.95 23.49 -8.28
C ASN A 158 5.70 22.19 -7.90
N ASN A 159 5.02 21.29 -7.19
CA ASN A 159 5.56 19.97 -6.80
C ASN A 159 4.57 18.85 -7.15
N LEU A 160 5.11 17.72 -7.58
CA LEU A 160 4.38 16.49 -7.84
C LEU A 160 4.72 15.44 -6.80
N VAL A 161 3.70 14.79 -6.23
CA VAL A 161 3.87 13.62 -5.35
C VAL A 161 3.37 12.37 -6.05
N GLY A 162 4.26 11.43 -6.34
CA GLY A 162 3.91 10.10 -6.84
C GLY A 162 3.60 9.14 -5.69
N ALA A 163 2.31 8.83 -5.52
CA ALA A 163 1.76 7.93 -4.49
C ALA A 163 0.96 6.77 -5.13
N ASP A 164 1.25 6.45 -6.38
CA ASP A 164 0.49 5.55 -7.25
C ASP A 164 0.91 4.07 -7.13
N GLY A 165 1.54 3.72 -6.01
CA GLY A 165 1.73 2.36 -5.54
C GLY A 165 2.79 1.56 -6.32
N ALA A 166 2.73 0.23 -6.19
CA ALA A 166 3.77 -0.70 -6.65
C ALA A 166 4.05 -0.64 -8.16
N ARG A 167 3.08 -0.22 -8.98
CA ARG A 167 3.21 -0.06 -10.44
C ARG A 167 3.26 1.40 -10.86
N SER A 168 3.88 2.24 -10.04
CA SER A 168 3.90 3.70 -10.21
C SER A 168 4.23 4.14 -11.65
N THR A 169 3.33 4.90 -12.24
CA THR A 169 3.55 5.60 -13.51
C THR A 169 4.47 6.79 -13.28
N VAL A 170 4.31 7.50 -12.15
CA VAL A 170 5.17 8.66 -11.81
C VAL A 170 6.63 8.22 -11.72
N ARG A 171 6.94 7.13 -10.99
CA ARG A 171 8.30 6.59 -10.90
C ARG A 171 8.89 6.24 -12.27
N ARG A 172 8.12 5.54 -13.11
CA ARG A 172 8.58 5.14 -14.46
C ARG A 172 8.83 6.35 -15.36
N THR A 173 7.93 7.34 -15.33
CA THR A 173 8.10 8.59 -16.11
C THR A 173 9.30 9.38 -15.63
N LEU A 174 9.62 9.33 -14.34
CA LEU A 174 10.81 9.95 -13.75
C LEU A 174 12.13 9.29 -14.21
N GLY A 175 12.06 8.11 -14.82
CA GLY A 175 13.22 7.36 -15.28
C GLY A 175 13.88 6.48 -14.20
N GLU A 176 13.22 6.29 -13.05
CA GLU A 176 13.73 5.50 -11.91
C GLU A 176 13.43 3.99 -12.05
N GLY A 177 12.95 3.56 -13.22
CA GLY A 177 12.64 2.17 -13.51
C GLY A 177 11.43 1.63 -12.74
N SER A 178 11.30 0.31 -12.70
CA SER A 178 10.26 -0.40 -11.96
C SER A 178 10.89 -1.32 -10.91
N VAL A 179 10.28 -1.38 -9.73
CA VAL A 179 10.63 -2.35 -8.69
C VAL A 179 9.87 -3.65 -8.93
N SER A 180 10.47 -4.75 -8.58
CA SER A 180 9.83 -6.07 -8.59
C SER A 180 8.55 -6.10 -7.74
N THR A 181 7.57 -6.91 -8.10
CA THR A 181 6.29 -6.99 -7.37
C THR A 181 5.90 -8.43 -7.07
N TYR A 182 5.42 -8.67 -5.86
CA TYR A 182 4.66 -9.87 -5.54
C TYR A 182 3.30 -9.87 -6.26
N VAL A 183 2.80 -11.04 -6.57
CA VAL A 183 1.38 -11.26 -6.89
C VAL A 183 0.65 -11.65 -5.62
N THR A 184 -0.45 -10.99 -5.32
CA THR A 184 -1.27 -11.28 -4.13
C THR A 184 -2.67 -11.68 -4.56
N LEU A 185 -3.18 -12.77 -3.99
CA LEU A 185 -4.55 -13.23 -4.14
C LEU A 185 -5.22 -13.27 -2.77
N GLN A 186 -6.48 -12.85 -2.69
CA GLN A 186 -7.29 -12.84 -1.47
C GLN A 186 -8.65 -13.46 -1.74
N ASP A 187 -9.03 -14.45 -0.96
CA ASP A 187 -10.36 -15.04 -0.94
C ASP A 187 -11.12 -14.59 0.30
N PHE A 188 -12.30 -14.03 0.09
CA PHE A 188 -13.26 -13.73 1.14
C PHE A 188 -14.20 -14.92 1.27
N CYS A 189 -14.11 -15.61 2.41
CA CYS A 189 -14.91 -16.78 2.70
C CYS A 189 -15.97 -16.42 3.74
N LYS A 190 -17.21 -16.87 3.53
CA LYS A 190 -18.22 -16.77 4.56
C LYS A 190 -17.81 -17.63 5.75
N LEU A 191 -17.94 -17.11 6.97
CA LEU A 191 -17.67 -17.89 8.17
C LEU A 191 -18.91 -18.69 8.56
N GLU A 192 -18.72 -19.99 8.80
CA GLU A 192 -19.72 -20.94 9.32
C GLU A 192 -19.42 -21.28 10.79
N GLY A 193 -18.61 -20.45 11.45
CA GLY A 193 -18.18 -20.55 12.82
C GLY A 193 -17.18 -19.45 13.15
N GLU A 194 -16.51 -19.54 14.28
CA GLU A 194 -15.55 -18.54 14.73
C GLU A 194 -14.13 -18.91 14.33
N LEU A 195 -13.33 -17.89 13.97
CA LEU A 195 -11.88 -17.95 13.89
C LEU A 195 -11.26 -17.32 15.14
N GLU A 196 -10.13 -17.89 15.58
CA GLU A 196 -9.36 -17.27 16.66
C GLU A 196 -8.90 -15.85 16.26
N PRO A 197 -8.74 -14.92 17.22
CA PRO A 197 -8.39 -13.52 16.96
C PRO A 197 -6.90 -13.34 16.59
N TYR A 198 -6.48 -14.03 15.54
CA TYR A 198 -5.11 -13.96 15.02
C TYR A 198 -5.06 -13.53 13.56
N PHE A 199 -4.02 -12.76 13.24
CA PHE A 199 -3.47 -12.70 11.89
C PHE A 199 -2.47 -13.85 11.77
N ASP A 200 -2.91 -14.96 11.21
CA ASP A 200 -2.07 -16.12 10.97
C ASP A 200 -1.22 -15.91 9.72
N CYS A 201 0.09 -15.79 9.88
CA CYS A 201 1.02 -15.82 8.77
C CYS A 201 1.52 -17.25 8.57
N ILE A 202 1.09 -17.88 7.48
CA ILE A 202 1.20 -19.31 7.24
C ILE A 202 2.26 -19.58 6.19
N TYR A 203 3.13 -20.52 6.50
CA TYR A 203 4.08 -21.09 5.56
C TYR A 203 3.74 -22.57 5.29
N MET A 204 3.65 -22.94 3.99
CA MET A 204 3.39 -24.30 3.50
C MET A 204 4.42 -24.65 2.42
N ARG A 205 5.02 -25.86 2.49
CA ARG A 205 6.01 -26.33 1.49
C ARG A 205 5.35 -26.83 0.22
N ASP A 206 4.17 -27.43 0.34
CA ASP A 206 3.46 -28.08 -0.78
C ASP A 206 3.04 -27.12 -1.90
N ILE A 207 3.01 -25.80 -1.62
CA ILE A 207 2.69 -24.78 -2.63
C ILE A 207 3.89 -24.48 -3.55
N GLY A 208 5.10 -24.91 -3.17
CA GLY A 208 6.32 -24.82 -3.96
C GLY A 208 7.08 -23.50 -3.85
N ASP A 209 8.19 -23.40 -4.59
CA ASP A 209 9.20 -22.33 -4.43
C ASP A 209 8.72 -20.92 -4.79
N SER A 210 7.69 -20.80 -5.60
CA SER A 210 7.11 -19.51 -5.99
C SER A 210 6.18 -18.90 -4.94
N TYR A 211 5.95 -19.62 -3.84
CA TYR A 211 5.10 -19.22 -2.75
C TYR A 211 5.90 -18.52 -1.63
N ALA A 212 5.50 -17.32 -1.25
CA ALA A 212 6.13 -16.62 -0.15
C ALA A 212 5.48 -17.00 1.19
N TYR A 213 4.18 -16.73 1.35
CA TYR A 213 3.37 -17.11 2.51
C TYR A 213 1.88 -16.93 2.21
N SER A 214 1.03 -17.53 3.04
CA SER A 214 -0.38 -17.18 3.13
C SER A 214 -0.71 -16.53 4.46
N TYR A 215 -1.88 -15.95 4.57
CA TYR A 215 -2.39 -15.46 5.83
C TYR A 215 -3.89 -15.69 5.94
N ILE A 216 -4.35 -15.83 7.17
CA ILE A 216 -5.77 -15.90 7.53
C ILE A 216 -6.03 -14.82 8.56
N VAL A 217 -7.13 -14.08 8.38
CA VAL A 217 -7.58 -13.10 9.34
C VAL A 217 -9.10 -13.06 9.39
N PRO A 218 -9.73 -13.08 10.59
CA PRO A 218 -11.15 -12.85 10.73
C PRO A 218 -11.52 -11.40 10.40
N LYS A 219 -12.63 -11.20 9.67
CA LYS A 219 -13.13 -9.89 9.22
C LYS A 219 -14.65 -9.79 9.43
N GLY A 220 -15.10 -9.82 10.68
CA GLY A 220 -16.54 -9.88 10.99
C GLY A 220 -17.13 -11.22 10.57
N GLU A 221 -18.10 -11.19 9.69
CA GLU A 221 -18.74 -12.40 9.13
C GLU A 221 -17.88 -13.13 8.07
N TRP A 222 -16.70 -12.59 7.74
CA TRP A 222 -15.80 -13.11 6.72
C TRP A 222 -14.51 -13.66 7.32
N GLY A 223 -14.00 -14.73 6.75
CA GLY A 223 -12.62 -15.16 6.87
C GLY A 223 -11.85 -14.72 5.61
N LEU A 224 -10.85 -13.88 5.77
CA LEU A 224 -9.98 -13.47 4.67
C LEU A 224 -8.78 -14.38 4.60
N VAL A 225 -8.62 -15.08 3.47
CA VAL A 225 -7.45 -15.92 3.18
C VAL A 225 -6.66 -15.31 2.03
N GLY A 226 -5.49 -14.81 2.34
CA GLY A 226 -4.59 -14.24 1.33
C GLY A 226 -3.37 -15.10 1.09
N SER A 227 -2.82 -15.04 -0.12
CA SER A 227 -1.51 -15.63 -0.45
C SER A 227 -0.67 -14.66 -1.25
N VAL A 228 0.63 -14.73 -1.02
CA VAL A 228 1.66 -13.88 -1.63
C VAL A 228 2.62 -14.77 -2.41
N TYR A 229 2.79 -14.48 -3.68
CA TYR A 229 3.63 -15.23 -4.60
C TYR A 229 4.77 -14.36 -5.10
N TYR A 230 5.96 -14.96 -5.25
CA TYR A 230 7.12 -14.28 -5.81
C TYR A 230 6.87 -13.81 -7.26
N PRO A 231 7.64 -12.83 -7.75
CA PRO A 231 7.54 -12.36 -9.12
C PRO A 231 7.64 -13.52 -10.13
N LYS A 232 6.89 -13.41 -11.23
CA LYS A 232 6.88 -14.41 -12.31
C LYS A 232 6.31 -15.77 -11.93
N THR A 233 5.59 -15.88 -10.82
CA THR A 233 4.88 -17.12 -10.46
C THR A 233 3.91 -17.51 -11.57
N SER A 234 4.04 -18.75 -12.05
CA SER A 234 3.09 -19.34 -12.98
C SER A 234 1.83 -19.78 -12.24
N ARG A 235 0.66 -19.58 -12.87
CA ARG A 235 -0.66 -20.07 -12.41
C ARG A 235 -0.98 -19.72 -10.93
N PRO A 236 -0.91 -18.46 -10.52
CA PRO A 236 -1.14 -18.10 -9.13
C PRO A 236 -2.55 -18.46 -8.65
N HIS A 237 -3.57 -18.43 -9.52
CA HIS A 237 -4.94 -18.83 -9.19
C HIS A 237 -5.05 -20.31 -8.84
N GLU A 238 -4.41 -21.21 -9.60
CA GLU A 238 -4.40 -22.66 -9.30
C GLU A 238 -3.69 -22.95 -7.96
N LYS A 239 -2.60 -22.21 -7.67
CA LYS A 239 -1.91 -22.29 -6.38
C LYS A 239 -2.78 -21.79 -5.23
N GLN A 240 -3.55 -20.73 -5.45
CA GLN A 240 -4.51 -20.25 -4.46
C GLN A 240 -5.61 -21.29 -4.21
N ASP A 241 -6.11 -21.97 -5.25
CA ASP A 241 -7.09 -23.03 -5.09
C ASP A 241 -6.53 -24.23 -4.31
N GLN A 242 -5.25 -24.56 -4.54
CA GLN A 242 -4.55 -25.58 -3.76
C GLN A 242 -4.43 -25.16 -2.28
N THR A 243 -3.99 -23.92 -2.03
CA THR A 243 -3.91 -23.34 -0.69
C THR A 243 -5.27 -23.39 0.03
N MET A 244 -6.33 -22.99 -0.66
CA MET A 244 -7.68 -23.00 -0.10
C MET A 244 -8.17 -24.41 0.25
N ARG A 245 -7.87 -25.42 -0.58
CA ARG A 245 -8.20 -26.83 -0.25
C ARG A 245 -7.49 -27.30 1.01
N ILE A 246 -6.18 -27.01 1.13
CA ILE A 246 -5.40 -27.38 2.32
C ILE A 246 -5.96 -26.69 3.58
N ILE A 247 -6.18 -25.39 3.52
CA ILE A 247 -6.66 -24.60 4.66
C ILE A 247 -8.06 -25.06 5.08
N ARG A 248 -9.01 -25.22 4.17
CA ARG A 248 -10.36 -25.65 4.46
C ARG A 248 -10.46 -27.05 5.07
N SER A 249 -9.57 -27.97 4.67
CA SER A 249 -9.54 -29.30 5.28
C SER A 249 -9.24 -29.28 6.78
N ALA A 250 -8.55 -28.25 7.27
CA ALA A 250 -8.20 -28.08 8.68
C ALA A 250 -9.06 -27.03 9.40
N LEU A 251 -9.66 -26.13 8.65
CA LEU A 251 -10.51 -25.04 9.16
C LEU A 251 -11.87 -25.07 8.44
N PRO A 252 -12.75 -26.06 8.75
CA PRO A 252 -14.03 -26.23 8.07
C PRO A 252 -14.99 -25.06 8.25
N GLN A 253 -14.79 -24.21 9.25
CA GLN A 253 -15.53 -22.95 9.44
C GLN A 253 -15.30 -21.92 8.34
N LEU A 254 -14.29 -22.10 7.48
CA LEU A 254 -14.11 -21.30 6.26
C LEU A 254 -15.00 -21.86 5.14
N GLY A 255 -16.22 -21.41 5.07
CA GLY A 255 -17.21 -21.79 4.06
C GLY A 255 -16.82 -21.38 2.62
N GLU A 256 -17.81 -21.16 1.78
CA GLU A 256 -17.58 -20.84 0.37
C GLU A 256 -16.81 -19.52 0.16
N THR A 257 -15.98 -19.48 -0.89
CA THR A 257 -15.37 -18.23 -1.38
C THR A 257 -16.43 -17.42 -2.10
N VAL A 258 -16.79 -16.29 -1.53
CA VAL A 258 -17.78 -15.37 -2.11
C VAL A 258 -17.12 -14.41 -3.11
N LYS A 259 -15.87 -14.03 -2.85
CA LYS A 259 -15.14 -13.07 -3.67
C LYS A 259 -13.66 -13.42 -3.68
N ARG A 260 -13.03 -13.29 -4.84
CA ARG A 260 -11.57 -13.32 -4.98
C ARG A 260 -11.06 -12.02 -5.55
N GLU A 261 -10.03 -11.47 -4.94
CA GLU A 261 -9.33 -10.29 -5.40
C GLU A 261 -7.88 -10.63 -5.76
N ALA A 262 -7.37 -9.96 -6.80
CA ALA A 262 -5.98 -10.04 -7.20
C ALA A 262 -5.35 -8.65 -7.14
N SER A 263 -4.12 -8.56 -6.67
CA SER A 263 -3.37 -7.32 -6.58
C SER A 263 -1.87 -7.59 -6.72
N VAL A 264 -1.10 -6.53 -6.67
CA VAL A 264 0.35 -6.60 -6.55
C VAL A 264 0.79 -5.78 -5.34
N ALA A 265 1.85 -6.24 -4.71
CA ALA A 265 2.56 -5.52 -3.65
C ALA A 265 4.03 -5.38 -4.03
N LEU A 266 4.68 -4.36 -3.57
CA LEU A 266 6.08 -4.11 -3.87
C LEU A 266 6.97 -5.21 -3.29
N HIS A 267 8.00 -5.61 -4.02
CA HIS A 267 9.03 -6.54 -3.57
C HIS A 267 10.38 -5.82 -3.55
N VAL A 268 10.62 -5.08 -2.47
CA VAL A 268 11.88 -4.34 -2.25
C VAL A 268 13.00 -5.33 -1.97
N ARG A 269 14.06 -5.34 -2.79
CA ARG A 269 15.18 -6.28 -2.69
C ARG A 269 16.53 -5.61 -2.51
N SER A 270 16.64 -4.35 -2.84
CA SER A 270 17.89 -3.60 -2.75
C SER A 270 17.68 -2.17 -2.25
N ALA A 271 18.75 -1.56 -1.77
CA ALA A 271 18.72 -0.16 -1.38
C ALA A 271 18.41 0.79 -2.55
N SER A 272 18.72 0.39 -3.79
CA SER A 272 18.40 1.16 -5.00
C SER A 272 16.91 1.17 -5.33
N ASP A 273 16.11 0.30 -4.72
CA ASP A 273 14.66 0.32 -4.88
C ASP A 273 14.02 1.50 -4.13
N ILE A 274 14.74 2.08 -3.15
CA ILE A 274 14.28 3.22 -2.35
C ILE A 274 14.70 4.50 -3.04
N VAL A 275 13.75 5.21 -3.62
CA VAL A 275 13.96 6.45 -4.37
C VAL A 275 12.97 7.51 -3.85
N PRO A 276 13.45 8.53 -3.14
CA PRO A 276 12.58 9.61 -2.66
C PRO A 276 12.08 10.55 -3.75
N GLY A 277 12.74 10.58 -4.93
CA GLY A 277 12.30 11.41 -6.04
C GLY A 277 13.45 12.03 -6.84
N ARG A 278 13.10 12.99 -7.71
CA ARG A 278 14.05 13.80 -8.48
C ARG A 278 13.45 15.17 -8.86
N GLY A 279 14.22 16.24 -8.65
CA GLY A 279 13.76 17.60 -8.94
C GLY A 279 12.54 17.96 -8.12
N ARG A 280 11.46 18.37 -8.76
CA ARG A 280 10.19 18.73 -8.11
C ARG A 280 9.20 17.56 -7.94
N VAL A 281 9.66 16.33 -8.18
CA VAL A 281 8.86 15.10 -8.08
C VAL A 281 9.31 14.29 -6.88
N LEU A 282 8.42 14.10 -5.90
CA LEU A 282 8.62 13.29 -4.71
C LEU A 282 7.90 11.96 -4.85
N LEU A 283 8.50 10.86 -4.42
CA LEU A 283 7.89 9.52 -4.45
C LEU A 283 7.66 9.01 -3.03
N VAL A 284 6.44 8.60 -2.73
CA VAL A 284 6.02 8.16 -1.39
C VAL A 284 5.40 6.76 -1.40
N GLY A 285 5.34 6.11 -0.25
CA GLY A 285 4.79 4.77 -0.12
C GLY A 285 5.46 3.76 -1.06
N GLU A 286 4.71 2.83 -1.62
CA GLU A 286 5.24 1.83 -2.54
C GLU A 286 5.89 2.45 -3.80
N ALA A 287 5.43 3.60 -4.28
CA ALA A 287 6.05 4.28 -5.42
C ALA A 287 7.50 4.69 -5.14
N GLY A 288 7.80 5.11 -3.91
CA GLY A 288 9.14 5.46 -3.44
C GLY A 288 9.98 4.27 -2.92
N GLY A 289 9.42 3.07 -2.89
CA GLY A 289 10.09 1.90 -2.31
C GLY A 289 9.92 1.78 -0.79
N PHE A 290 9.01 2.54 -0.18
CA PHE A 290 8.78 2.53 1.25
C PHE A 290 7.79 1.45 1.65
N MET A 291 8.32 0.26 1.90
CA MET A 291 7.60 -0.92 2.38
C MET A 291 8.57 -1.86 3.10
N SER A 292 8.13 -2.53 4.13
CA SER A 292 8.94 -3.53 4.83
C SER A 292 9.26 -4.72 3.93
N PRO A 293 10.54 -5.00 3.62
CA PRO A 293 10.90 -6.13 2.77
C PRO A 293 10.68 -7.49 3.43
N THR A 294 10.57 -7.54 4.76
CA THR A 294 10.50 -8.77 5.55
C THR A 294 9.09 -9.18 5.94
N SER A 295 8.18 -8.21 6.15
CA SER A 295 6.80 -8.47 6.58
C SER A 295 5.76 -8.11 5.53
N GLY A 296 6.12 -7.36 4.48
CA GLY A 296 5.15 -6.82 3.54
C GLY A 296 4.23 -5.74 4.14
N GLU A 297 4.55 -5.26 5.35
CA GLU A 297 3.84 -4.13 5.94
C GLU A 297 4.19 -2.85 5.17
N GLY A 298 3.17 -2.07 4.81
CA GLY A 298 3.35 -0.88 4.00
C GLY A 298 2.47 0.29 4.42
N ILE A 299 1.49 0.12 5.31
CA ILE A 299 0.56 1.21 5.66
C ILE A 299 1.26 2.28 6.51
N SER A 300 2.01 1.88 7.55
CA SER A 300 2.76 2.82 8.37
C SER A 300 3.84 3.54 7.56
N TYR A 301 4.58 2.81 6.72
CA TYR A 301 5.56 3.39 5.79
C TYR A 301 4.92 4.38 4.81
N ALA A 302 3.75 4.04 4.28
CA ALA A 302 3.01 4.89 3.34
C ALA A 302 2.58 6.20 4.00
N MET A 303 1.94 6.12 5.17
CA MET A 303 1.47 7.32 5.88
C MET A 303 2.63 8.23 6.31
N ASN A 304 3.68 7.65 6.90
CA ASN A 304 4.82 8.44 7.37
C ASN A 304 5.60 9.08 6.21
N SER A 305 5.89 8.34 5.13
CA SER A 305 6.56 8.92 3.96
C SER A 305 5.69 9.97 3.26
N GLY A 306 4.38 9.76 3.18
CA GLY A 306 3.44 10.74 2.64
C GLY A 306 3.41 12.03 3.46
N ALA A 307 3.25 11.91 4.79
CA ALA A 307 3.25 13.06 5.69
C ALA A 307 4.57 13.84 5.64
N ALA A 308 5.71 13.14 5.59
CA ALA A 308 7.01 13.77 5.45
C ALA A 308 7.14 14.56 4.14
N ALA A 309 6.65 14.01 3.02
CA ALA A 309 6.65 14.72 1.73
C ALA A 309 5.76 15.95 1.76
N GLY A 310 4.54 15.83 2.28
CA GLY A 310 3.63 16.96 2.41
C GLY A 310 4.17 18.06 3.34
N ALA A 311 4.77 17.69 4.46
CA ALA A 311 5.40 18.64 5.38
C ALA A 311 6.62 19.35 4.75
N ALA A 312 7.46 18.62 3.99
CA ALA A 312 8.57 19.21 3.27
C ALA A 312 8.09 20.22 2.22
N ILE A 313 7.05 19.89 1.45
CA ILE A 313 6.42 20.80 0.50
C ILE A 313 5.86 22.05 1.21
N ALA A 314 5.20 21.87 2.35
CA ALA A 314 4.60 22.97 3.09
C ALA A 314 5.62 23.98 3.66
N SER A 315 6.81 23.48 4.03
CA SER A 315 7.82 24.26 4.77
C SER A 315 9.02 24.73 3.95
N SER A 316 9.17 24.28 2.68
CA SER A 316 10.34 24.58 1.84
C SER A 316 9.94 25.28 0.55
N ALA A 317 10.89 25.94 -0.12
CA ALA A 317 10.71 26.35 -1.52
C ALA A 317 10.53 25.11 -2.41
N PRO A 318 9.82 25.24 -3.56
CA PRO A 318 9.54 24.07 -4.41
C PRO A 318 10.78 23.29 -4.85
N ASP A 319 11.91 23.96 -5.08
CA ASP A 319 13.17 23.33 -5.48
C ASP A 319 13.89 22.63 -4.32
N ASP A 320 13.62 23.03 -3.07
CA ASP A 320 14.25 22.50 -1.86
C ASP A 320 13.41 21.38 -1.21
N ALA A 321 12.15 21.21 -1.62
CA ALA A 321 11.22 20.26 -1.02
C ALA A 321 11.75 18.80 -1.07
N LEU A 322 12.41 18.39 -2.15
CA LEU A 322 13.00 17.04 -2.26
C LEU A 322 14.14 16.83 -1.27
N ALA A 323 14.99 17.81 -1.04
CA ALA A 323 16.10 17.70 -0.08
C ALA A 323 15.57 17.58 1.35
N ALA A 324 14.60 18.41 1.72
CA ALA A 324 13.91 18.35 3.01
C ALA A 324 13.20 17.00 3.22
N TYR A 325 12.46 16.53 2.20
CA TYR A 325 11.80 15.24 2.21
C TYR A 325 12.79 14.09 2.39
N SER A 326 13.87 14.05 1.59
CA SER A 326 14.87 12.99 1.64
C SER A 326 15.50 12.87 3.04
N SER A 327 15.78 14.00 3.68
CA SER A 327 16.25 14.04 5.07
C SER A 327 15.18 13.53 6.03
N GLY A 328 13.92 13.94 5.85
CA GLY A 328 12.79 13.53 6.69
C GLY A 328 12.51 12.03 6.68
N VAL A 329 12.79 11.34 5.56
CA VAL A 329 12.54 9.88 5.44
C VAL A 329 13.80 9.02 5.61
N ASP A 330 14.95 9.58 5.93
CA ASP A 330 16.18 8.78 6.06
C ASP A 330 16.09 7.71 7.14
N HIS A 331 15.39 7.97 8.25
CA HIS A 331 15.12 6.97 9.29
C HIS A 331 14.30 5.80 8.75
N ILE A 332 13.30 6.06 7.89
CA ILE A 332 12.48 5.04 7.23
C ILE A 332 13.35 4.22 6.28
N ALA A 333 14.09 4.90 5.40
CA ALA A 333 15.00 4.26 4.46
C ALA A 333 16.06 3.41 5.17
N SER A 334 16.60 3.88 6.28
CA SER A 334 17.58 3.16 7.10
C SER A 334 16.98 1.92 7.76
N ASN A 335 15.72 1.99 8.23
CA ASN A 335 14.98 0.82 8.72
C ASN A 335 14.84 -0.24 7.62
N ILE A 336 14.41 0.14 6.41
CA ILE A 336 14.28 -0.77 5.26
C ILE A 336 15.65 -1.38 4.91
N ARG A 337 16.72 -0.57 4.79
CA ARG A 337 18.08 -1.05 4.50
C ARG A 337 18.58 -2.06 5.53
N ARG A 338 18.26 -1.87 6.81
CA ARG A 338 18.58 -2.81 7.88
C ARG A 338 17.85 -4.14 7.69
N LYS A 339 16.56 -4.11 7.35
CA LYS A 339 15.75 -5.30 7.11
C LYS A 339 16.17 -6.06 5.85
N LEU A 340 16.63 -5.37 4.81
CA LEU A 340 17.16 -6.00 3.59
C LEU A 340 18.33 -6.95 3.86
N ARG A 341 19.11 -6.75 4.92
CA ARG A 341 20.21 -7.67 5.29
C ARG A 341 19.71 -9.05 5.70
N TRP A 342 18.48 -9.15 6.21
CA TRP A 342 17.86 -10.40 6.63
C TRP A 342 17.05 -11.08 5.52
N LEU A 343 16.67 -10.34 4.48
CA LEU A 343 15.79 -10.83 3.42
C LEU A 343 16.30 -12.11 2.73
N PRO A 344 17.58 -12.23 2.32
CA PRO A 344 18.06 -13.45 1.67
C PRO A 344 17.94 -14.69 2.56
N PHE A 345 18.15 -14.53 3.86
CA PHE A 345 17.96 -15.61 4.83
C PHE A 345 16.47 -15.98 4.94
N MET A 346 15.60 -15.00 5.11
CA MET A 346 14.16 -15.23 5.28
C MET A 346 13.50 -15.85 4.04
N GLU A 347 13.95 -15.50 2.84
CA GLU A 347 13.46 -16.08 1.59
C GLU A 347 14.02 -17.49 1.32
N SER A 348 15.12 -17.86 1.96
CA SER A 348 15.74 -19.17 1.77
C SER A 348 14.90 -20.29 2.40
N ALA A 349 15.01 -21.51 1.84
CA ALA A 349 14.38 -22.72 2.41
C ALA A 349 14.83 -22.96 3.85
N TRP A 350 16.12 -22.70 4.18
CA TRP A 350 16.68 -22.82 5.51
C TRP A 350 16.11 -21.78 6.47
N GLY A 351 15.98 -20.50 6.04
CA GLY A 351 15.40 -19.45 6.86
C GLY A 351 13.95 -19.74 7.20
N LYS A 352 13.16 -20.16 6.23
CA LYS A 352 11.77 -20.59 6.43
C LYS A 352 11.68 -21.81 7.36
N TYR A 353 12.56 -22.78 7.21
CA TYR A 353 12.65 -23.95 8.11
C TYR A 353 12.99 -23.52 9.55
N LEU A 354 13.98 -22.65 9.72
CA LEU A 354 14.45 -22.22 11.04
C LEU A 354 13.50 -21.22 11.71
N ALA A 355 12.67 -20.50 10.97
CA ALA A 355 11.73 -19.52 11.53
C ALA A 355 10.83 -20.11 12.63
N GLY A 356 10.46 -21.39 12.50
CA GLY A 356 9.74 -22.15 13.52
C GLY A 356 10.48 -22.27 14.85
N PHE A 357 11.81 -22.14 14.89
CA PHE A 357 12.64 -22.25 16.11
C PHE A 357 13.12 -20.90 16.63
N VAL A 358 13.02 -19.84 15.84
CA VAL A 358 13.45 -18.49 16.24
C VAL A 358 12.63 -18.01 17.44
N PRO A 359 13.23 -17.48 18.51
CA PRO A 359 12.49 -16.93 19.65
C PRO A 359 11.52 -15.83 19.24
N THR A 360 10.33 -15.81 19.84
CA THR A 360 9.24 -14.83 19.52
C THR A 360 9.71 -13.37 19.51
N PRO A 361 10.55 -12.87 20.45
CA PRO A 361 11.03 -11.48 20.41
C PRO A 361 11.82 -11.14 19.15
N ILE A 362 12.57 -12.11 18.60
CA ILE A 362 13.32 -11.91 17.34
C ILE A 362 12.36 -11.89 16.15
N VAL A 363 11.37 -12.78 16.12
CA VAL A 363 10.32 -12.80 15.08
C VAL A 363 9.58 -11.46 15.09
N SER A 364 9.15 -10.98 16.26
CA SER A 364 8.49 -9.68 16.40
C SER A 364 9.34 -8.55 15.83
N LYS A 365 10.61 -8.45 16.23
CA LYS A 365 11.52 -7.38 15.79
C LYS A 365 11.78 -7.38 14.27
N VAL A 366 11.77 -8.54 13.61
CA VAL A 366 11.99 -8.65 12.16
C VAL A 366 10.72 -8.35 11.38
N THR A 367 9.55 -8.68 11.94
CA THR A 367 8.24 -8.47 11.30
C THR A 367 7.58 -7.13 11.67
N GLU A 368 8.08 -6.45 12.71
CA GLU A 368 7.63 -5.13 13.14
C GLU A 368 7.63 -4.11 11.98
N GLY A 369 6.75 -3.11 12.03
CA GLY A 369 6.68 -2.01 11.07
C GLY A 369 7.90 -1.07 11.12
N LEU A 370 7.63 0.23 11.17
CA LEU A 370 8.65 1.28 11.25
C LEU A 370 9.48 1.23 12.55
#